data_7d26bd6de7741074fa05d95f4b4a4e0e
#
_entry.id   7d26bd6de7741074fa05d95f4b4a4e0e
#
_cell.length_a   1.000
_cell.length_b   1.000
_cell.length_c   1.000
_cell.angle_alpha   90.00
_cell.angle_beta   90.00
_cell.angle_gamma   90.00
#
_symmetry.space_group_name_H-M   'P 1'
#
loop_
_entity.id
_entity.type
_entity.pdbx_description
1 polymer ?
#
loop_
_entity_poly.entity_id
_entity_poly.type
_entity_poly.pdbx_seq_one_letter_code
_entity_poly.pdbx_strand_id
1 'polypeptide(L)'
;MANEQQQTQPQVAIPLPKGKKNAVQIGCICMMLSVAMYGLVFATLTSPILESVNAMGYVSLFSIFAGMGVSIMTPIGGKLGDLIGRRNIVVIPGIICAVCGIAFVRSLVPLMILRLLIGFAQGAFTAAPYIIAGLINERKDVPKAMGMLATAIAVGGFGGSIIAGILTDMGLLKVAILMPAVPLILGVVLIGMNMPNVKREGKVSIDIPGIIALVVALAGILLALNFGSSMGWGNPAIIAGFVIGIVALVVLVKIEGKSAEPLIPLKLFKNSQYTVLLIVGFICYFYQSAMNVYAPIGAMRVMGASTSAAGALQMPRTIITIFLPTMAGVWVGKKASNAWKAMVVGTLFVAVPMAVMGFTTPSTSIIIYFVALAITGIAESYRSVSITPSAQATLQPADMGVGTSLVNFVNSLANTIAAAVFGAAYNLSTAADPTNVVYIQNGVDSVFRLAAIVAVIGLVLVIFVVRPKMTAKKAE
;
A
#
# COMPACT_ATOMS: atom_id res chain seq x y z
N MET A 1 -42.66 10.43 -20.26
CA MET A 1 -42.90 9.69 -19.02
C MET A 1 -42.50 8.23 -19.25
N ALA A 2 -41.22 7.93 -19.30
CA ALA A 2 -40.66 6.56 -19.34
C ALA A 2 -39.13 6.64 -19.19
N ASN A 3 -38.62 7.11 -18.05
CA ASN A 3 -37.17 7.10 -17.80
C ASN A 3 -36.83 7.30 -16.30
N GLU A 4 -37.60 6.69 -15.39
CA GLU A 4 -37.34 6.77 -13.95
C GLU A 4 -37.24 5.40 -13.27
N GLN A 5 -36.78 4.36 -13.94
CA GLN A 5 -36.59 3.05 -13.32
C GLN A 5 -35.26 2.36 -13.67
N GLN A 6 -34.15 3.11 -13.67
CA GLN A 6 -32.87 2.51 -13.33
C GLN A 6 -32.50 2.86 -11.88
N GLN A 7 -33.40 2.56 -10.96
CA GLN A 7 -33.10 2.49 -9.55
C GLN A 7 -32.06 1.39 -9.36
N THR A 8 -30.92 1.80 -8.82
CA THR A 8 -29.93 0.99 -8.12
C THR A 8 -30.60 -0.23 -7.49
N GLN A 9 -30.39 -1.42 -8.11
CA GLN A 9 -30.76 -2.66 -7.45
C GLN A 9 -30.06 -2.67 -6.09
N PRO A 10 -30.77 -2.83 -4.97
CA PRO A 10 -30.14 -3.00 -3.68
C PRO A 10 -29.21 -4.19 -3.79
N GLN A 11 -27.92 -4.01 -3.43
CA GLN A 11 -27.01 -5.13 -3.31
C GLN A 11 -27.65 -6.14 -2.36
N VAL A 12 -28.14 -7.22 -2.93
CA VAL A 12 -28.82 -8.28 -2.16
C VAL A 12 -27.76 -8.88 -1.26
N ALA A 13 -27.87 -8.66 0.05
CA ALA A 13 -27.05 -9.32 1.04
C ALA A 13 -27.15 -10.83 0.80
N ILE A 14 -26.02 -11.52 0.71
CA ILE A 14 -26.00 -12.97 0.55
C ILE A 14 -26.58 -13.55 1.85
N PRO A 15 -27.75 -14.20 1.83
CA PRO A 15 -28.37 -14.74 3.03
C PRO A 15 -27.57 -15.95 3.51
N LEU A 16 -26.79 -15.77 4.57
CA LEU A 16 -26.06 -16.84 5.22
C LEU A 16 -26.65 -17.13 6.59
N PRO A 17 -26.74 -18.40 7.02
CA PRO A 17 -27.03 -18.76 8.40
C PRO A 17 -26.08 -18.03 9.35
N LYS A 18 -26.57 -17.61 10.53
CA LYS A 18 -25.82 -16.77 11.49
C LYS A 18 -24.42 -17.30 11.81
N GLY A 19 -24.28 -18.63 11.96
CA GLY A 19 -22.97 -19.26 12.20
C GLY A 19 -22.00 -19.11 11.02
N LYS A 20 -22.48 -19.36 9.78
CA LYS A 20 -21.66 -19.19 8.56
C LYS A 20 -21.30 -17.73 8.31
N LYS A 21 -22.24 -16.80 8.54
CA LYS A 21 -22.00 -15.35 8.44
C LYS A 21 -20.85 -14.93 9.36
N ASN A 22 -20.89 -15.34 10.63
CA ASN A 22 -19.84 -15.03 11.61
C ASN A 22 -18.49 -15.64 11.20
N ALA A 23 -18.48 -16.89 10.73
CA ALA A 23 -17.25 -17.54 10.26
C ALA A 23 -16.62 -16.78 9.08
N VAL A 24 -17.42 -16.37 8.08
CA VAL A 24 -16.94 -15.57 6.93
C VAL A 24 -16.44 -14.20 7.39
N GLN A 25 -17.14 -13.53 8.32
CA GLN A 25 -16.70 -12.24 8.86
C GLN A 25 -15.35 -12.36 9.59
N ILE A 26 -15.17 -13.38 10.43
CA ILE A 26 -13.90 -13.68 11.09
C ILE A 26 -12.82 -14.00 10.04
N GLY A 27 -13.17 -14.76 9.01
CA GLY A 27 -12.28 -15.04 7.89
C GLY A 27 -11.77 -13.76 7.20
N CYS A 28 -12.66 -12.79 6.94
CA CYS A 28 -12.28 -11.48 6.38
C CYS A 28 -11.35 -10.70 7.33
N ILE A 29 -11.61 -10.74 8.63
CA ILE A 29 -10.76 -10.11 9.65
C ILE A 29 -9.37 -10.75 9.64
N CYS A 30 -9.27 -12.08 9.64
CA CYS A 30 -8.01 -12.81 9.58
C CYS A 30 -7.21 -12.51 8.30
N MET A 31 -7.89 -12.37 7.15
CA MET A 31 -7.26 -11.98 5.88
C MET A 31 -6.63 -10.58 5.98
N MET A 32 -7.38 -9.60 6.50
CA MET A 32 -6.88 -8.22 6.64
C MET A 32 -5.74 -8.10 7.65
N LEU A 33 -5.84 -8.83 8.75
CA LEU A 33 -4.77 -8.95 9.74
C LEU A 33 -3.49 -9.49 9.09
N SER A 34 -3.59 -10.56 8.29
CA SER A 34 -2.47 -11.14 7.57
C SER A 34 -1.85 -10.17 6.55
N VAL A 35 -2.67 -9.48 5.74
CA VAL A 35 -2.17 -8.49 4.76
C VAL A 35 -1.30 -7.44 5.43
N ALA A 36 -1.76 -6.90 6.56
CA ALA A 36 -1.02 -5.90 7.31
C ALA A 36 0.27 -6.47 7.93
N MET A 37 0.20 -7.71 8.44
CA MET A 37 1.38 -8.42 8.95
C MET A 37 2.43 -8.61 7.85
N TYR A 38 2.07 -9.10 6.66
CA TYR A 38 3.03 -9.23 5.55
C TYR A 38 3.69 -7.89 5.18
N GLY A 39 2.99 -6.78 5.30
CA GLY A 39 3.55 -5.45 5.07
C GLY A 39 4.60 -5.06 6.13
N LEU A 40 4.19 -4.98 7.38
CA LEU A 40 5.03 -4.42 8.45
C LEU A 40 6.01 -5.41 9.07
N VAL A 41 5.65 -6.69 9.22
CA VAL A 41 6.57 -7.75 9.68
C VAL A 41 7.76 -7.85 8.72
N PHE A 42 7.51 -8.00 7.43
CA PHE A 42 8.60 -8.11 6.47
C PHE A 42 9.40 -6.82 6.31
N ALA A 43 8.81 -5.65 6.54
CA ALA A 43 9.55 -4.39 6.60
C ALA A 43 10.52 -4.38 7.78
N THR A 44 10.07 -4.78 8.98
CA THR A 44 10.92 -4.91 10.17
C THR A 44 12.00 -5.97 10.01
N LEU A 45 11.66 -7.12 9.41
CA LEU A 45 12.57 -8.24 9.21
C LEU A 45 13.45 -8.14 7.95
N THR A 46 13.39 -7.03 7.21
CA THR A 46 14.18 -6.87 5.96
C THR A 46 15.66 -7.14 6.20
N SER A 47 16.28 -6.49 7.21
CA SER A 47 17.69 -6.70 7.52
C SER A 47 17.99 -8.12 7.99
N PRO A 48 17.33 -8.70 9.01
CA PRO A 48 17.58 -10.06 9.45
C PRO A 48 17.41 -11.13 8.34
N ILE A 49 16.40 -10.96 7.47
CA ILE A 49 16.18 -11.88 6.35
C ILE A 49 17.32 -11.79 5.34
N LEU A 50 17.71 -10.59 4.92
CA LEU A 50 18.76 -10.39 3.92
C LEU A 50 20.14 -10.77 4.45
N GLU A 51 20.39 -10.58 5.75
CA GLU A 51 21.60 -11.11 6.41
C GLU A 51 21.67 -12.62 6.36
N SER A 52 20.56 -13.31 6.62
CA SER A 52 20.53 -14.78 6.61
C SER A 52 20.87 -15.40 5.26
N VAL A 53 20.82 -14.62 4.18
CA VAL A 53 21.18 -15.01 2.80
C VAL A 53 22.36 -14.23 2.22
N ASN A 54 23.11 -13.49 3.06
CA ASN A 54 24.25 -12.63 2.68
C ASN A 54 23.94 -11.65 1.55
N ALA A 55 22.77 -10.99 1.60
CA ALA A 55 22.24 -10.17 0.52
C ALA A 55 21.85 -8.74 0.95
N MET A 56 22.56 -8.13 1.89
CA MET A 56 22.27 -6.79 2.42
C MET A 56 22.24 -5.67 1.38
N GLY A 57 22.97 -5.82 0.26
CA GLY A 57 22.92 -4.86 -0.85
C GLY A 57 21.58 -4.80 -1.61
N TYR A 58 20.61 -5.69 -1.30
CA TYR A 58 19.35 -5.83 -2.04
C TYR A 58 18.11 -5.41 -1.23
N VAL A 59 18.26 -4.55 -0.22
CA VAL A 59 17.16 -4.06 0.64
C VAL A 59 16.02 -3.45 -0.17
N SER A 60 16.34 -2.57 -1.11
CA SER A 60 15.34 -1.93 -1.97
C SER A 60 14.63 -2.92 -2.88
N LEU A 61 15.38 -3.82 -3.49
CA LEU A 61 14.83 -4.86 -4.38
C LEU A 61 13.83 -5.75 -3.65
N PHE A 62 14.14 -6.15 -2.41
CA PHE A 62 13.25 -6.94 -1.56
C PHE A 62 11.88 -6.29 -1.36
N SER A 63 11.85 -4.96 -1.19
CA SER A 63 10.61 -4.18 -1.03
C SER A 63 9.90 -3.97 -2.36
N ILE A 64 10.65 -3.67 -3.44
CA ILE A 64 10.12 -3.43 -4.79
C ILE A 64 9.38 -4.65 -5.32
N PHE A 65 9.92 -5.85 -5.18
CA PHE A 65 9.29 -7.08 -5.71
C PHE A 65 7.92 -7.32 -5.09
N ALA A 66 7.77 -7.15 -3.77
CA ALA A 66 6.47 -7.28 -3.12
C ALA A 66 5.48 -6.18 -3.60
N GLY A 67 5.92 -4.92 -3.59
CA GLY A 67 5.10 -3.78 -4.00
C GLY A 67 4.69 -3.84 -5.47
N MET A 68 5.58 -4.28 -6.36
CA MET A 68 5.31 -4.48 -7.78
C MET A 68 4.22 -5.53 -7.98
N GLY A 69 4.32 -6.68 -7.28
CA GLY A 69 3.29 -7.71 -7.34
C GLY A 69 1.92 -7.19 -6.90
N VAL A 70 1.85 -6.49 -5.77
CA VAL A 70 0.62 -5.86 -5.27
C VAL A 70 0.06 -4.86 -6.27
N SER A 71 0.90 -3.95 -6.78
CA SER A 71 0.46 -2.87 -7.69
C SER A 71 -0.09 -3.42 -9.01
N ILE A 72 0.53 -4.46 -9.57
CA ILE A 72 0.05 -5.11 -10.80
C ILE A 72 -1.28 -5.80 -10.56
N MET A 73 -1.41 -6.57 -9.48
CA MET A 73 -2.58 -7.43 -9.27
C MET A 73 -3.77 -6.72 -8.63
N THR A 74 -3.59 -5.55 -8.00
CA THR A 74 -4.71 -4.82 -7.37
C THR A 74 -5.83 -4.46 -8.35
N PRO A 75 -5.59 -3.85 -9.52
CA PRO A 75 -6.66 -3.59 -10.50
C PRO A 75 -7.21 -4.87 -11.14
N ILE A 76 -6.37 -5.88 -11.31
CA ILE A 76 -6.74 -7.17 -11.91
C ILE A 76 -7.62 -7.98 -10.97
N GLY A 77 -7.31 -7.97 -9.67
CA GLY A 77 -7.98 -8.76 -8.63
C GLY A 77 -9.48 -8.47 -8.54
N GLY A 78 -9.88 -7.21 -8.73
CA GLY A 78 -11.29 -6.82 -8.79
C GLY A 78 -12.05 -7.54 -9.91
N LYS A 79 -11.51 -7.50 -11.14
CA LYS A 79 -12.08 -8.17 -12.33
C LYS A 79 -12.01 -9.69 -12.23
N LEU A 80 -10.89 -10.24 -11.74
CA LEU A 80 -10.78 -11.68 -11.48
C LEU A 80 -11.84 -12.14 -10.49
N GLY A 81 -12.12 -11.36 -9.43
CA GLY A 81 -13.17 -11.66 -8.47
C GLY A 81 -14.57 -11.71 -9.08
N ASP A 82 -14.84 -10.86 -10.08
CA ASP A 82 -16.09 -10.91 -10.84
C ASP A 82 -16.18 -12.16 -11.74
N LEU A 83 -15.07 -12.59 -12.34
CA LEU A 83 -14.99 -13.73 -13.26
C LEU A 83 -15.00 -15.08 -12.53
N ILE A 84 -14.08 -15.29 -11.56
CA ILE A 84 -13.92 -16.59 -10.89
C ILE A 84 -14.80 -16.72 -9.64
N GLY A 85 -15.36 -15.61 -9.19
CA GLY A 85 -16.25 -15.52 -8.03
C GLY A 85 -15.56 -15.01 -6.77
N ARG A 86 -16.34 -14.40 -5.90
CA ARG A 86 -15.86 -13.69 -4.69
C ARG A 86 -15.20 -14.62 -3.66
N ARG A 87 -15.58 -15.87 -3.58
CA ARG A 87 -14.91 -16.87 -2.75
C ARG A 87 -13.56 -17.27 -3.34
N ASN A 88 -13.54 -17.59 -4.63
CA ASN A 88 -12.37 -18.17 -5.27
C ASN A 88 -11.22 -17.15 -5.38
N ILE A 89 -11.52 -15.84 -5.55
CA ILE A 89 -10.50 -14.79 -5.55
C ILE A 89 -9.80 -14.61 -4.19
N VAL A 90 -10.40 -15.10 -3.12
CA VAL A 90 -9.76 -15.16 -1.80
C VAL A 90 -9.00 -16.46 -1.62
N VAL A 91 -9.65 -17.60 -1.95
CA VAL A 91 -9.11 -18.93 -1.66
C VAL A 91 -7.87 -19.23 -2.49
N ILE A 92 -7.93 -19.05 -3.82
CA ILE A 92 -6.83 -19.43 -4.72
C ILE A 92 -5.57 -18.59 -4.45
N PRO A 93 -5.61 -17.25 -4.52
CA PRO A 93 -4.42 -16.46 -4.22
C PRO A 93 -4.01 -16.56 -2.74
N GLY A 94 -4.98 -16.74 -1.81
CA GLY A 94 -4.68 -16.93 -0.40
C GLY A 94 -3.85 -18.21 -0.14
N ILE A 95 -4.17 -19.32 -0.81
CA ILE A 95 -3.36 -20.55 -0.76
C ILE A 95 -1.95 -20.29 -1.33
N ILE A 96 -1.86 -19.64 -2.50
CA ILE A 96 -0.57 -19.31 -3.12
C ILE A 96 0.27 -18.47 -2.16
N CYS A 97 -0.32 -17.42 -1.57
CA CYS A 97 0.35 -16.55 -0.61
C CYS A 97 0.82 -17.32 0.64
N ALA A 98 -0.02 -18.22 1.18
CA ALA A 98 0.34 -19.04 2.34
C ALA A 98 1.50 -19.98 2.02
N VAL A 99 1.45 -20.70 0.90
CA VAL A 99 2.53 -21.62 0.46
C VAL A 99 3.84 -20.85 0.26
N CYS A 100 3.80 -19.70 -0.42
CA CYS A 100 4.99 -18.86 -0.60
C CYS A 100 5.49 -18.28 0.74
N GLY A 101 4.58 -17.94 1.67
CA GLY A 101 4.92 -17.41 2.99
C GLY A 101 5.53 -18.44 3.93
N ILE A 102 5.22 -19.73 3.75
CA ILE A 102 5.80 -20.84 4.51
C ILE A 102 7.15 -21.30 3.92
N ALA A 103 7.37 -21.06 2.63
CA ALA A 103 8.60 -21.48 1.96
C ALA A 103 9.81 -20.71 2.49
N PHE A 104 10.72 -21.42 3.14
CA PHE A 104 11.98 -20.87 3.62
C PHE A 104 13.10 -21.17 2.63
N VAL A 105 13.68 -20.12 2.04
CA VAL A 105 14.75 -20.22 1.06
C VAL A 105 16.05 -19.63 1.59
N ARG A 106 17.19 -20.17 1.13
CA ARG A 106 18.55 -19.78 1.58
C ARG A 106 19.34 -19.04 0.52
N SER A 107 18.69 -18.57 -0.53
CA SER A 107 19.35 -17.82 -1.60
C SER A 107 18.49 -16.66 -2.08
N LEU A 108 19.14 -15.62 -2.63
CA LEU A 108 18.52 -14.37 -3.02
C LEU A 108 17.44 -14.53 -4.09
N VAL A 109 17.74 -15.24 -5.17
CA VAL A 109 16.83 -15.33 -6.33
C VAL A 109 15.48 -15.98 -5.98
N PRO A 110 15.42 -17.18 -5.36
CA PRO A 110 14.17 -17.74 -4.89
C PRO A 110 13.44 -16.84 -3.88
N LEU A 111 14.17 -16.15 -2.99
CA LEU A 111 13.58 -15.20 -2.03
C LEU A 111 12.85 -14.07 -2.75
N MET A 112 13.44 -13.49 -3.79
CA MET A 112 12.82 -12.42 -4.58
C MET A 112 11.60 -12.91 -5.35
N ILE A 113 11.67 -14.13 -5.93
CA ILE A 113 10.53 -14.76 -6.61
C ILE A 113 9.37 -14.96 -5.62
N LEU A 114 9.63 -15.47 -4.41
CA LEU A 114 8.61 -15.65 -3.38
C LEU A 114 7.99 -14.30 -2.97
N ARG A 115 8.79 -13.25 -2.82
CA ARG A 115 8.30 -11.91 -2.52
C ARG A 115 7.37 -11.37 -3.60
N LEU A 116 7.72 -11.57 -4.87
CA LEU A 116 6.87 -11.19 -6.01
C LEU A 116 5.55 -11.97 -6.01
N LEU A 117 5.60 -13.29 -5.82
CA LEU A 117 4.41 -14.15 -5.78
C LEU A 117 3.49 -13.83 -4.61
N ILE A 118 4.04 -13.54 -3.41
CA ILE A 118 3.29 -13.04 -2.25
C ILE A 118 2.60 -11.71 -2.61
N GLY A 119 3.32 -10.80 -3.27
CA GLY A 119 2.78 -9.53 -3.73
C GLY A 119 1.62 -9.72 -4.72
N PHE A 120 1.78 -10.56 -5.73
CA PHE A 120 0.72 -10.89 -6.69
C PHE A 120 -0.52 -11.46 -5.98
N ALA A 121 -0.32 -12.42 -5.09
CA ALA A 121 -1.42 -13.03 -4.37
C ALA A 121 -2.16 -12.01 -3.49
N GLN A 122 -1.45 -11.17 -2.75
CA GLN A 122 -2.04 -10.12 -1.92
C GLN A 122 -2.80 -9.09 -2.75
N GLY A 123 -2.21 -8.59 -3.84
CA GLY A 123 -2.89 -7.64 -4.74
C GLY A 123 -4.20 -8.21 -5.28
N ALA A 124 -4.23 -9.50 -5.61
CA ALA A 124 -5.42 -10.16 -6.13
C ALA A 124 -6.59 -10.19 -5.12
N PHE A 125 -6.33 -10.43 -3.83
CA PHE A 125 -7.41 -10.61 -2.85
C PHE A 125 -7.63 -9.44 -1.88
N THR A 126 -6.77 -8.43 -1.83
CA THR A 126 -6.84 -7.35 -0.82
C THR A 126 -8.19 -6.62 -0.78
N ALA A 127 -8.84 -6.43 -1.93
CA ALA A 127 -10.16 -5.79 -1.98
C ALA A 127 -11.32 -6.73 -1.62
N ALA A 128 -11.13 -8.04 -1.77
CA ALA A 128 -12.19 -9.03 -1.63
C ALA A 128 -12.82 -9.08 -0.22
N PRO A 129 -12.09 -9.05 0.90
CA PRO A 129 -12.67 -9.04 2.24
C PRO A 129 -13.63 -7.88 2.49
N TYR A 130 -13.34 -6.69 1.96
CA TYR A 130 -14.24 -5.53 2.05
C TYR A 130 -15.52 -5.75 1.28
N ILE A 131 -15.42 -6.28 0.05
CA ILE A 131 -16.58 -6.59 -0.80
C ILE A 131 -17.43 -7.67 -0.13
N ILE A 132 -16.81 -8.75 0.35
CA ILE A 132 -17.48 -9.85 1.04
C ILE A 132 -18.22 -9.34 2.29
N ALA A 133 -17.56 -8.52 3.12
CA ALA A 133 -18.17 -7.92 4.31
C ALA A 133 -19.39 -7.06 3.95
N GLY A 134 -19.35 -6.34 2.81
CA GLY A 134 -20.51 -5.60 2.29
C GLY A 134 -21.66 -6.51 1.84
N LEU A 135 -21.34 -7.68 1.24
CA LEU A 135 -22.34 -8.61 0.69
C LEU A 135 -23.05 -9.46 1.76
N ILE A 136 -22.38 -9.83 2.84
CA ILE A 136 -22.93 -10.71 3.90
C ILE A 136 -23.62 -9.96 5.04
N ASN A 137 -23.41 -8.64 5.13
CA ASN A 137 -23.98 -7.81 6.20
C ASN A 137 -25.17 -6.99 5.71
N GLU A 138 -26.16 -6.78 6.59
CA GLU A 138 -27.23 -5.82 6.34
C GLU A 138 -26.65 -4.41 6.23
N ARG A 139 -27.29 -3.55 5.44
CA ARG A 139 -26.81 -2.18 5.16
C ARG A 139 -26.47 -1.38 6.42
N LYS A 140 -27.22 -1.59 7.51
CA LYS A 140 -26.97 -0.94 8.82
C LYS A 140 -25.71 -1.43 9.52
N ASP A 141 -25.29 -2.70 9.27
CA ASP A 141 -24.16 -3.36 9.93
C ASP A 141 -22.85 -3.25 9.12
N VAL A 142 -22.91 -2.85 7.84
CA VAL A 142 -21.73 -2.70 6.97
C VAL A 142 -20.70 -1.76 7.57
N PRO A 143 -21.03 -0.57 8.12
CA PRO A 143 -20.02 0.31 8.72
C PRO A 143 -19.28 -0.36 9.88
N LYS A 144 -19.99 -1.14 10.72
CA LYS A 144 -19.37 -1.91 11.80
C LYS A 144 -18.41 -2.97 11.28
N ALA A 145 -18.81 -3.72 10.25
CA ALA A 145 -17.97 -4.73 9.63
C ALA A 145 -16.69 -4.11 9.02
N MET A 146 -16.82 -2.98 8.32
CA MET A 146 -15.66 -2.25 7.77
C MET A 146 -14.72 -1.74 8.88
N GLY A 147 -15.28 -1.24 9.99
CA GLY A 147 -14.49 -0.84 11.16
C GLY A 147 -13.68 -2.00 11.74
N MET A 148 -14.26 -3.21 11.83
CA MET A 148 -13.54 -4.41 12.29
C MET A 148 -12.39 -4.80 11.35
N LEU A 149 -12.54 -4.66 10.02
CA LEU A 149 -11.46 -4.89 9.06
C LEU A 149 -10.33 -3.86 9.22
N ALA A 150 -10.68 -2.60 9.41
CA ALA A 150 -9.70 -1.54 9.65
C ALA A 150 -8.92 -1.78 10.95
N THR A 151 -9.60 -2.18 12.03
CA THR A 151 -8.96 -2.58 13.29
C THR A 151 -8.03 -3.78 13.11
N ALA A 152 -8.42 -4.78 12.30
CA ALA A 152 -7.58 -5.93 12.00
C ALA A 152 -6.28 -5.54 11.30
N ILE A 153 -6.33 -4.57 10.37
CA ILE A 153 -5.13 -4.02 9.71
C ILE A 153 -4.21 -3.35 10.74
N ALA A 154 -4.76 -2.52 11.62
CA ALA A 154 -3.97 -1.84 12.64
C ALA A 154 -3.32 -2.83 13.61
N VAL A 155 -4.09 -3.78 14.14
CA VAL A 155 -3.62 -4.81 15.07
C VAL A 155 -2.60 -5.75 14.39
N GLY A 156 -2.88 -6.19 13.17
CA GLY A 156 -2.01 -7.09 12.41
C GLY A 156 -0.66 -6.45 12.07
N GLY A 157 -0.70 -5.24 11.54
CA GLY A 157 0.53 -4.53 11.18
C GLY A 157 1.39 -4.23 12.39
N PHE A 158 0.81 -3.58 13.37
CA PHE A 158 1.49 -3.14 14.57
C PHE A 158 1.86 -4.31 15.50
N GLY A 159 0.89 -5.11 15.95
CA GLY A 159 1.15 -6.25 16.83
C GLY A 159 2.05 -7.28 16.16
N GLY A 160 1.84 -7.55 14.87
CA GLY A 160 2.68 -8.45 14.10
C GLY A 160 4.14 -8.01 14.04
N SER A 161 4.40 -6.72 13.81
CA SER A 161 5.76 -6.18 13.73
C SER A 161 6.52 -6.30 15.06
N ILE A 162 5.87 -5.99 16.20
CA ILE A 162 6.48 -6.15 17.51
C ILE A 162 6.77 -7.61 17.83
N ILE A 163 5.76 -8.49 17.67
CA ILE A 163 5.93 -9.92 17.98
C ILE A 163 7.03 -10.53 17.10
N ALA A 164 7.07 -10.17 15.81
CA ALA A 164 8.12 -10.62 14.92
C ALA A 164 9.50 -10.13 15.32
N GLY A 165 9.61 -8.89 15.79
CA GLY A 165 10.84 -8.34 16.36
C GLY A 165 11.32 -9.12 17.57
N ILE A 166 10.44 -9.36 18.55
CA ILE A 166 10.74 -10.15 19.75
C ILE A 166 11.20 -11.57 19.40
N LEU A 167 10.46 -12.24 18.51
CA LEU A 167 10.84 -13.59 18.05
C LEU A 167 12.22 -13.60 17.39
N THR A 168 12.56 -12.56 16.63
CA THR A 168 13.86 -12.45 15.99
C THR A 168 14.98 -12.21 16.99
N ASP A 169 14.78 -11.36 17.99
CA ASP A 169 15.73 -11.13 19.08
C ASP A 169 15.97 -12.40 19.92
N MET A 170 14.96 -13.30 20.00
CA MET A 170 15.06 -14.64 20.58
C MET A 170 15.74 -15.67 19.66
N GLY A 171 16.22 -15.31 18.48
CA GLY A 171 16.81 -16.23 17.49
C GLY A 171 15.78 -17.03 16.69
N LEU A 172 14.50 -16.73 16.80
CA LEU A 172 13.39 -17.45 16.15
C LEU A 172 12.93 -16.79 14.83
N LEU A 173 13.88 -16.30 14.01
CA LEU A 173 13.58 -15.60 12.74
C LEU A 173 12.63 -16.38 11.83
N LYS A 174 12.78 -17.72 11.76
CA LYS A 174 11.89 -18.56 10.93
C LYS A 174 10.44 -18.49 11.40
N VAL A 175 10.20 -18.50 12.71
CA VAL A 175 8.86 -18.39 13.29
C VAL A 175 8.27 -17.01 13.01
N ALA A 176 9.08 -15.96 13.11
CA ALA A 176 8.67 -14.60 12.78
C ALA A 176 8.24 -14.47 11.30
N ILE A 177 8.96 -15.08 10.37
CA ILE A 177 8.61 -15.09 8.93
C ILE A 177 7.30 -15.85 8.66
N LEU A 178 7.04 -16.94 9.38
CA LEU A 178 5.84 -17.77 9.21
C LEU A 178 4.58 -17.13 9.81
N MET A 179 4.73 -16.20 10.76
CA MET A 179 3.64 -15.65 11.55
C MET A 179 2.48 -15.06 10.71
N PRO A 180 2.70 -14.32 9.61
CA PRO A 180 1.61 -13.80 8.78
C PRO A 180 0.79 -14.88 8.06
N ALA A 181 1.35 -16.06 7.82
CA ALA A 181 0.65 -17.14 7.14
C ALA A 181 -0.45 -17.79 8.01
N VAL A 182 -0.31 -17.72 9.34
CA VAL A 182 -1.27 -18.35 10.26
C VAL A 182 -2.68 -17.76 10.14
N PRO A 183 -2.89 -16.43 10.33
CA PRO A 183 -4.21 -15.84 10.12
C PRO A 183 -4.66 -15.93 8.66
N LEU A 184 -3.75 -15.92 7.68
CA LEU A 184 -4.10 -16.10 6.28
C LEU A 184 -4.76 -17.45 6.03
N ILE A 185 -4.14 -18.54 6.49
CA ILE A 185 -4.67 -19.89 6.32
C ILE A 185 -6.03 -20.02 7.00
N LEU A 186 -6.17 -19.50 8.23
CA LEU A 186 -7.45 -19.49 8.93
C LEU A 186 -8.52 -18.73 8.15
N GLY A 187 -8.19 -17.56 7.62
CA GLY A 187 -9.08 -16.75 6.79
C GLY A 187 -9.54 -17.47 5.52
N VAL A 188 -8.60 -18.10 4.81
CA VAL A 188 -8.86 -18.89 3.59
C VAL A 188 -9.78 -20.07 3.90
N VAL A 189 -9.54 -20.82 4.97
CA VAL A 189 -10.36 -21.97 5.38
C VAL A 189 -11.77 -21.51 5.76
N LEU A 190 -11.90 -20.48 6.61
CA LEU A 190 -13.20 -19.99 7.06
C LEU A 190 -14.07 -19.47 5.91
N ILE A 191 -13.49 -18.71 4.99
CA ILE A 191 -14.21 -18.20 3.81
C ILE A 191 -14.48 -19.33 2.82
N GLY A 192 -13.51 -20.18 2.56
CA GLY A 192 -13.60 -21.28 1.60
C GLY A 192 -14.71 -22.28 1.93
N MET A 193 -14.90 -22.60 3.23
CA MET A 193 -15.90 -23.57 3.70
C MET A 193 -17.29 -22.99 3.90
N ASN A 194 -17.41 -21.69 4.21
CA ASN A 194 -18.68 -21.10 4.66
C ASN A 194 -19.32 -20.13 3.67
N MET A 195 -18.58 -19.67 2.64
CA MET A 195 -19.08 -18.72 1.67
C MET A 195 -19.42 -19.41 0.34
N PRO A 196 -20.62 -19.19 -0.24
CA PRO A 196 -20.91 -19.61 -1.61
C PRO A 196 -20.08 -18.80 -2.60
N ASN A 197 -19.73 -19.41 -3.76
CA ASN A 197 -18.97 -18.70 -4.78
C ASN A 197 -19.92 -17.86 -5.65
N VAL A 198 -20.03 -16.58 -5.37
CA VAL A 198 -20.84 -15.62 -6.12
C VAL A 198 -20.01 -14.99 -7.22
N LYS A 199 -20.44 -15.15 -8.46
CA LYS A 199 -19.88 -14.51 -9.65
C LYS A 199 -20.79 -13.36 -10.08
N ARG A 200 -20.22 -12.39 -10.79
CA ARG A 200 -21.00 -11.34 -11.46
C ARG A 200 -21.75 -11.95 -12.64
N GLU A 201 -23.03 -11.63 -12.80
CA GLU A 201 -23.81 -11.97 -13.97
C GLU A 201 -23.38 -11.09 -15.16
N GLY A 202 -23.25 -11.71 -16.35
CA GLY A 202 -22.84 -11.04 -17.59
C GLY A 202 -21.42 -11.40 -18.06
N LYS A 203 -21.08 -10.94 -19.26
CA LYS A 203 -19.72 -11.14 -19.82
C LYS A 203 -18.74 -10.18 -19.15
N VAL A 204 -17.81 -10.70 -18.38
CA VAL A 204 -16.66 -9.97 -17.86
C VAL A 204 -15.50 -10.19 -18.82
N SER A 205 -14.98 -9.13 -19.41
CA SER A 205 -13.78 -9.21 -20.25
C SER A 205 -12.53 -8.83 -19.44
N ILE A 206 -11.46 -9.59 -19.63
CA ILE A 206 -10.16 -9.28 -19.07
C ILE A 206 -9.32 -8.63 -20.17
N ASP A 207 -8.82 -7.43 -19.91
CA ASP A 207 -7.91 -6.74 -20.80
C ASP A 207 -6.50 -7.31 -20.67
N ILE A 208 -6.26 -8.49 -21.27
CA ILE A 208 -4.95 -9.15 -21.22
C ILE A 208 -3.84 -8.26 -21.82
N PRO A 209 -4.03 -7.59 -22.98
CA PRO A 209 -3.02 -6.66 -23.50
C PRO A 209 -2.71 -5.52 -22.52
N GLY A 210 -3.72 -4.93 -21.88
CA GLY A 210 -3.53 -3.89 -20.85
C GLY A 210 -2.76 -4.41 -19.63
N ILE A 211 -3.05 -5.63 -19.18
CA ILE A 211 -2.30 -6.28 -18.09
C ILE A 211 -0.83 -6.45 -18.47
N ILE A 212 -0.54 -7.01 -19.64
CA ILE A 212 0.85 -7.21 -20.09
C ILE A 212 1.57 -5.87 -20.19
N ALA A 213 0.93 -4.86 -20.78
CA ALA A 213 1.52 -3.52 -20.90
C ALA A 213 1.81 -2.91 -19.51
N LEU A 214 0.90 -3.07 -18.54
CA LEU A 214 1.10 -2.60 -17.14
C LEU A 214 2.29 -3.33 -16.48
N VAL A 215 2.37 -4.66 -16.62
CA VAL A 215 3.48 -5.46 -16.08
C VAL A 215 4.81 -5.00 -16.66
N VAL A 216 4.90 -4.89 -17.98
CA VAL A 216 6.14 -4.46 -18.67
C VAL A 216 6.52 -3.04 -18.29
N ALA A 217 5.54 -2.11 -18.22
CA ALA A 217 5.77 -0.74 -17.82
C ALA A 217 6.35 -0.64 -16.39
N LEU A 218 5.71 -1.30 -15.43
CA LEU A 218 6.15 -1.27 -14.04
C LEU A 218 7.49 -1.99 -13.86
N ALA A 219 7.65 -3.18 -14.43
CA ALA A 219 8.91 -3.93 -14.33
C ALA A 219 10.07 -3.12 -14.95
N GLY A 220 9.89 -2.60 -16.17
CA GLY A 220 10.93 -1.83 -16.85
C GLY A 220 11.37 -0.61 -16.05
N ILE A 221 10.44 0.21 -15.59
CA ILE A 221 10.76 1.44 -14.85
C ILE A 221 11.33 1.13 -13.46
N LEU A 222 10.68 0.23 -12.70
CA LEU A 222 11.07 -0.01 -11.31
C LEU A 222 12.41 -0.73 -11.19
N LEU A 223 12.68 -1.71 -12.07
CA LEU A 223 13.98 -2.40 -12.09
C LEU A 223 15.08 -1.48 -12.59
N ALA A 224 14.84 -0.67 -13.62
CA ALA A 224 15.80 0.31 -14.08
C ALA A 224 16.15 1.34 -12.99
N LEU A 225 15.16 1.84 -12.24
CA LEU A 225 15.39 2.72 -11.09
C LEU A 225 16.23 2.03 -10.00
N ASN A 226 15.92 0.76 -9.68
CA ASN A 226 16.63 0.04 -8.64
C ASN A 226 18.08 -0.27 -9.00
N PHE A 227 18.34 -0.75 -10.22
CA PHE A 227 19.66 -1.16 -10.64
C PHE A 227 20.51 -0.02 -11.25
N GLY A 228 19.91 1.13 -11.57
CA GLY A 228 20.60 2.27 -12.13
C GLY A 228 21.76 2.77 -11.29
N SER A 229 21.61 2.74 -9.95
CA SER A 229 22.66 3.15 -9.00
C SER A 229 23.83 2.17 -8.92
N SER A 230 23.59 0.86 -9.10
CA SER A 230 24.62 -0.19 -8.99
C SER A 230 25.29 -0.52 -10.32
N MET A 231 24.53 -0.49 -11.43
CA MET A 231 25.04 -0.80 -12.77
C MET A 231 25.50 0.45 -13.55
N GLY A 232 25.20 1.65 -13.02
CA GLY A 232 25.40 2.92 -13.69
C GLY A 232 24.25 3.34 -14.58
N TRP A 233 23.81 4.60 -14.45
CA TRP A 233 22.67 5.18 -15.19
C TRP A 233 22.86 5.20 -16.71
N GLY A 234 24.13 5.22 -17.19
CA GLY A 234 24.49 5.11 -18.60
C GLY A 234 24.53 3.67 -19.14
N ASN A 235 24.29 2.66 -18.34
CA ASN A 235 24.33 1.27 -18.80
C ASN A 235 23.19 1.01 -19.80
N PRO A 236 23.48 0.40 -20.97
CA PRO A 236 22.47 0.13 -22.01
C PRO A 236 21.26 -0.66 -21.50
N ALA A 237 21.45 -1.59 -20.56
CA ALA A 237 20.33 -2.35 -19.97
C ALA A 237 19.40 -1.46 -19.13
N ILE A 238 19.93 -0.48 -18.41
CA ILE A 238 19.15 0.48 -17.62
C ILE A 238 18.37 1.40 -18.54
N ILE A 239 19.03 1.95 -19.58
CA ILE A 239 18.37 2.80 -20.58
C ILE A 239 17.28 2.01 -21.30
N ALA A 240 17.56 0.78 -21.72
CA ALA A 240 16.57 -0.10 -22.35
C ALA A 240 15.38 -0.37 -21.42
N GLY A 241 15.62 -0.61 -20.12
CA GLY A 241 14.55 -0.77 -19.13
C GLY A 241 13.62 0.44 -19.05
N PHE A 242 14.15 1.66 -18.99
CA PHE A 242 13.35 2.89 -19.04
C PHE A 242 12.60 3.05 -20.37
N VAL A 243 13.28 2.84 -21.50
CA VAL A 243 12.64 2.98 -22.83
C VAL A 243 11.50 1.98 -22.97
N ILE A 244 11.73 0.71 -22.68
CA ILE A 244 10.71 -0.34 -22.73
C ILE A 244 9.56 -0.01 -21.78
N GLY A 245 9.86 0.41 -20.56
CA GLY A 245 8.85 0.77 -19.57
C GLY A 245 7.99 1.96 -19.99
N ILE A 246 8.60 3.02 -20.52
CA ILE A 246 7.89 4.21 -21.02
C ILE A 246 7.06 3.87 -22.26
N VAL A 247 7.62 3.12 -23.20
CA VAL A 247 6.89 2.66 -24.39
C VAL A 247 5.68 1.81 -23.98
N ALA A 248 5.86 0.88 -23.06
CA ALA A 248 4.78 0.06 -22.53
C ALA A 248 3.70 0.89 -21.83
N LEU A 249 4.08 1.96 -21.12
CA LEU A 249 3.13 2.90 -20.51
C LEU A 249 2.30 3.64 -21.57
N VAL A 250 2.92 4.10 -22.66
CA VAL A 250 2.22 4.73 -23.79
C VAL A 250 1.28 3.75 -24.48
N VAL A 251 1.73 2.49 -24.65
CA VAL A 251 0.90 1.41 -25.21
C VAL A 251 -0.27 1.11 -24.29
N LEU A 252 -0.06 1.03 -22.98
CA LEU A 252 -1.13 0.87 -21.98
C LEU A 252 -2.20 1.94 -22.13
N VAL A 253 -1.81 3.22 -22.17
CA VAL A 253 -2.77 4.33 -22.32
C VAL A 253 -3.58 4.20 -23.63
N LYS A 254 -2.96 3.76 -24.73
CA LYS A 254 -3.66 3.54 -26.00
C LYS A 254 -4.63 2.36 -25.95
N ILE A 255 -4.27 1.27 -25.27
CA ILE A 255 -5.13 0.09 -25.07
C ILE A 255 -6.31 0.46 -24.20
N GLU A 256 -6.06 1.07 -23.02
CA GLU A 256 -7.11 1.49 -22.07
C GLU A 256 -8.11 2.49 -22.70
N GLY A 257 -7.65 3.34 -23.63
CA GLY A 257 -8.50 4.28 -24.35
C GLY A 257 -9.46 3.61 -25.35
N LYS A 258 -9.20 2.35 -25.74
CA LYS A 258 -10.01 1.57 -26.68
C LYS A 258 -10.75 0.40 -26.02
N SER A 259 -10.36 0.03 -24.81
CA SER A 259 -10.95 -1.10 -24.08
C SER A 259 -12.39 -0.79 -23.68
N ALA A 260 -13.30 -1.76 -23.91
CA ALA A 260 -14.69 -1.66 -23.44
C ALA A 260 -14.78 -1.73 -21.91
N GLU A 261 -13.89 -2.48 -21.27
CA GLU A 261 -13.76 -2.59 -19.82
C GLU A 261 -12.30 -2.31 -19.40
N PRO A 262 -11.87 -1.03 -19.36
CA PRO A 262 -10.50 -0.68 -19.05
C PRO A 262 -10.13 -1.04 -17.59
N LEU A 263 -8.85 -1.37 -17.35
CA LEU A 263 -8.29 -1.51 -16.00
C LEU A 263 -8.18 -0.13 -15.32
N ILE A 264 -7.80 0.87 -16.12
CA ILE A 264 -7.62 2.25 -15.69
C ILE A 264 -8.54 3.13 -16.54
N PRO A 265 -9.74 3.50 -16.06
CA PRO A 265 -10.71 4.25 -16.87
C PRO A 265 -10.24 5.69 -17.11
N LEU A 266 -9.63 5.92 -18.26
CA LEU A 266 -9.05 7.22 -18.65
C LEU A 266 -10.07 8.37 -18.66
N LYS A 267 -11.37 8.08 -18.80
CA LYS A 267 -12.44 9.08 -18.72
C LYS A 267 -12.44 9.88 -17.42
N LEU A 268 -12.01 9.26 -16.28
CA LEU A 268 -11.99 9.92 -14.99
C LEU A 268 -10.91 11.01 -14.89
N PHE A 269 -9.83 10.89 -15.64
CA PHE A 269 -8.76 11.90 -15.70
C PHE A 269 -9.17 13.19 -16.43
N LYS A 270 -10.30 13.17 -17.19
CA LYS A 270 -10.88 14.40 -17.75
C LYS A 270 -11.40 15.34 -16.65
N ASN A 271 -11.74 14.81 -15.48
CA ASN A 271 -12.08 15.62 -14.31
C ASN A 271 -10.80 16.15 -13.68
N SER A 272 -10.48 17.41 -13.94
CA SER A 272 -9.27 18.08 -13.47
C SER A 272 -9.14 18.10 -11.94
N GLN A 273 -10.25 18.23 -11.20
CA GLN A 273 -10.21 18.21 -9.74
C GLN A 273 -9.87 16.82 -9.21
N TYR A 274 -10.49 15.77 -9.77
CA TYR A 274 -10.19 14.39 -9.44
C TYR A 274 -8.72 14.04 -9.73
N THR A 275 -8.21 14.41 -10.91
CA THR A 275 -6.82 14.16 -11.31
C THR A 275 -5.82 14.82 -10.37
N VAL A 276 -6.06 16.08 -9.98
CA VAL A 276 -5.19 16.77 -9.03
C VAL A 276 -5.20 16.09 -7.66
N LEU A 277 -6.36 15.61 -7.19
CA LEU A 277 -6.46 14.87 -5.93
C LEU A 277 -5.75 13.52 -5.99
N LEU A 278 -5.75 12.84 -7.15
CA LEU A 278 -4.94 11.63 -7.35
C LEU A 278 -3.44 11.93 -7.26
N ILE A 279 -2.97 13.02 -7.90
CA ILE A 279 -1.56 13.43 -7.85
C ILE A 279 -1.14 13.76 -6.42
N VAL A 280 -1.96 14.51 -5.69
CA VAL A 280 -1.69 14.82 -4.27
C VAL A 280 -1.73 13.55 -3.43
N GLY A 281 -2.67 12.64 -3.68
CA GLY A 281 -2.72 11.33 -3.04
C GLY A 281 -1.44 10.54 -3.27
N PHE A 282 -0.97 10.46 -4.52
CA PHE A 282 0.29 9.82 -4.89
C PHE A 282 1.47 10.37 -4.08
N ILE A 283 1.64 11.70 -4.07
CA ILE A 283 2.73 12.37 -3.35
C ILE A 283 2.62 12.14 -1.84
N CYS A 284 1.40 12.21 -1.30
CA CYS A 284 1.17 11.99 0.12
C CYS A 284 1.38 10.54 0.59
N TYR A 285 1.36 9.56 -0.31
CA TYR A 285 1.69 8.16 0.02
C TYR A 285 3.16 7.82 -0.14
N PHE A 286 3.93 8.67 -0.79
CA PHE A 286 5.32 8.41 -1.13
C PHE A 286 6.19 8.13 0.11
N TYR A 287 6.02 8.90 1.18
CA TYR A 287 6.81 8.77 2.41
C TYR A 287 6.65 7.41 3.13
N GLN A 288 5.56 6.69 2.88
CA GLN A 288 5.31 5.42 3.58
C GLN A 288 6.40 4.38 3.37
N SER A 289 6.97 4.32 2.17
CA SER A 289 8.09 3.43 1.89
C SER A 289 9.34 3.81 2.70
N ALA A 290 9.66 5.10 2.80
CA ALA A 290 10.77 5.58 3.63
C ALA A 290 10.59 5.15 5.10
N MET A 291 9.42 5.39 5.63
CA MET A 291 9.08 5.10 7.03
C MET A 291 9.04 3.58 7.32
N ASN A 292 8.41 2.78 6.45
CA ASN A 292 8.22 1.36 6.71
C ASN A 292 9.50 0.55 6.55
N VAL A 293 10.36 0.91 5.61
CA VAL A 293 11.58 0.17 5.27
C VAL A 293 12.81 0.74 5.94
N TYR A 294 13.03 2.05 5.82
CA TYR A 294 14.29 2.67 6.21
C TYR A 294 14.32 3.15 7.67
N ALA A 295 13.17 3.40 8.31
CA ALA A 295 13.16 3.69 9.74
C ALA A 295 13.62 2.49 10.59
N PRO A 296 13.15 1.25 10.39
CA PRO A 296 13.70 0.08 11.06
C PRO A 296 15.20 -0.13 10.77
N ILE A 297 15.64 0.07 9.52
CA ILE A 297 17.05 -0.06 9.14
C ILE A 297 17.92 0.96 9.88
N GLY A 298 17.52 2.23 9.89
CA GLY A 298 18.21 3.28 10.63
C GLY A 298 18.29 2.99 12.13
N ALA A 299 17.19 2.54 12.74
CA ALA A 299 17.17 2.17 14.16
C ALA A 299 18.12 1.01 14.47
N MET A 300 18.05 -0.08 13.70
CA MET A 300 18.87 -1.27 13.97
C MET A 300 20.35 -1.09 13.59
N ARG A 301 20.61 -0.54 12.38
CA ARG A 301 21.95 -0.53 11.79
C ARG A 301 22.78 0.70 12.12
N VAL A 302 22.12 1.84 12.38
CA VAL A 302 22.79 3.10 12.69
C VAL A 302 22.80 3.35 14.20
N MET A 303 21.63 3.15 14.86
CA MET A 303 21.48 3.45 16.29
C MET A 303 21.71 2.23 17.18
N GLY A 304 21.91 1.02 16.63
CA GLY A 304 22.15 -0.21 17.39
C GLY A 304 20.92 -0.73 18.18
N ALA A 305 19.71 -0.35 17.74
CA ALA A 305 18.50 -0.79 18.42
C ALA A 305 18.20 -2.29 18.16
N SER A 306 17.51 -2.94 19.10
CA SER A 306 17.03 -4.32 18.92
C SER A 306 15.96 -4.39 17.82
N THR A 307 15.74 -5.59 17.27
CA THR A 307 14.70 -5.81 16.26
C THR A 307 13.30 -5.57 16.83
N SER A 308 13.09 -5.89 18.12
CA SER A 308 11.84 -5.59 18.82
C SER A 308 11.59 -4.08 18.93
N ALA A 309 12.61 -3.29 19.26
CA ALA A 309 12.50 -1.83 19.30
C ALA A 309 12.19 -1.24 17.91
N ALA A 310 12.85 -1.76 16.86
CA ALA A 310 12.56 -1.39 15.48
C ALA A 310 11.13 -1.77 15.06
N GLY A 311 10.64 -2.95 15.48
CA GLY A 311 9.25 -3.39 15.28
C GLY A 311 8.23 -2.50 15.98
N ALA A 312 8.59 -1.96 17.15
CA ALA A 312 7.72 -1.06 17.92
C ALA A 312 7.67 0.38 17.38
N LEU A 313 8.55 0.77 16.44
CA LEU A 313 8.62 2.15 15.92
C LEU A 313 7.28 2.69 15.39
N GLN A 314 6.45 1.83 14.82
CA GLN A 314 5.14 2.22 14.28
C GLN A 314 4.04 2.35 15.35
N MET A 315 4.33 1.97 16.62
CA MET A 315 3.36 1.96 17.71
C MET A 315 2.70 3.31 17.97
N PRO A 316 3.45 4.40 18.19
CA PRO A 316 2.85 5.70 18.49
C PRO A 316 1.98 6.22 17.34
N ARG A 317 2.43 6.00 16.09
CA ARG A 317 1.67 6.33 14.89
C ARG A 317 0.34 5.58 14.85
N THR A 318 0.37 4.27 15.07
CA THR A 318 -0.84 3.42 15.01
C THR A 318 -1.84 3.84 16.08
N ILE A 319 -1.40 4.13 17.32
CA ILE A 319 -2.28 4.63 18.37
C ILE A 319 -3.00 5.91 17.94
N ILE A 320 -2.27 6.86 17.38
CA ILE A 320 -2.84 8.13 16.88
C ILE A 320 -3.86 7.86 15.77
N THR A 321 -3.55 6.96 14.83
CA THR A 321 -4.43 6.65 13.69
C THR A 321 -5.68 5.85 14.06
N ILE A 322 -5.79 5.31 15.26
CA ILE A 322 -7.02 4.69 15.77
C ILE A 322 -8.04 5.76 16.20
N PHE A 323 -7.59 6.80 16.89
CA PHE A 323 -8.50 7.78 17.52
C PHE A 323 -8.69 9.06 16.70
N LEU A 324 -7.60 9.61 16.16
CA LEU A 324 -7.58 10.93 15.55
C LEU A 324 -8.40 11.05 14.25
N PRO A 325 -8.52 10.03 13.36
CA PRO A 325 -9.32 10.16 12.14
C PRO A 325 -10.79 10.51 12.40
N THR A 326 -11.39 9.97 13.46
CA THR A 326 -12.78 10.30 13.83
C THR A 326 -12.93 11.77 14.17
N MET A 327 -12.02 12.33 14.98
CA MET A 327 -12.03 13.75 15.36
C MET A 327 -11.75 14.65 14.15
N ALA A 328 -10.76 14.27 13.34
CA ALA A 328 -10.40 14.98 12.11
C ALA A 328 -11.57 14.96 11.10
N GLY A 329 -12.25 13.82 10.96
CA GLY A 329 -13.41 13.66 10.08
C GLY A 329 -14.58 14.58 10.48
N VAL A 330 -14.89 14.64 11.78
CA VAL A 330 -15.90 15.57 12.31
C VAL A 330 -15.51 17.03 12.00
N TRP A 331 -14.24 17.39 12.19
CA TRP A 331 -13.76 18.75 11.89
C TRP A 331 -13.81 19.06 10.38
N VAL A 332 -13.41 18.11 9.53
CA VAL A 332 -13.49 18.27 8.07
C VAL A 332 -14.94 18.44 7.61
N GLY A 333 -15.86 17.66 8.19
CA GLY A 333 -17.28 17.72 7.84
C GLY A 333 -17.99 19.04 8.20
N LYS A 334 -17.46 19.82 9.17
CA LYS A 334 -18.07 21.09 9.57
C LYS A 334 -18.08 22.17 8.47
N LYS A 335 -17.05 22.22 7.63
CA LYS A 335 -16.92 23.21 6.55
C LYS A 335 -16.18 22.60 5.36
N ALA A 336 -16.67 22.78 4.14
CA ALA A 336 -16.01 22.30 2.92
C ALA A 336 -14.55 22.79 2.78
N SER A 337 -14.24 24.00 3.29
CA SER A 337 -12.89 24.54 3.31
C SER A 337 -11.94 23.79 4.24
N ASN A 338 -12.43 22.98 5.17
CA ASN A 338 -11.58 22.23 6.08
C ASN A 338 -10.89 21.05 5.38
N ALA A 339 -11.45 20.55 4.27
CA ALA A 339 -10.85 19.43 3.52
C ALA A 339 -9.45 19.81 2.97
N TRP A 340 -9.28 20.96 2.31
CA TRP A 340 -7.95 21.35 1.83
C TRP A 340 -7.00 21.70 2.99
N LYS A 341 -7.53 22.28 4.10
CA LYS A 341 -6.71 22.52 5.29
C LYS A 341 -6.22 21.23 5.93
N ALA A 342 -7.05 20.19 5.94
CA ALA A 342 -6.65 18.86 6.39
C ALA A 342 -5.52 18.26 5.52
N MET A 343 -5.55 18.51 4.20
CA MET A 343 -4.46 18.11 3.31
C MET A 343 -3.17 18.88 3.60
N VAL A 344 -3.24 20.17 3.94
CA VAL A 344 -2.08 20.98 4.39
C VAL A 344 -1.50 20.38 5.67
N VAL A 345 -2.32 20.08 6.67
CA VAL A 345 -1.87 19.41 7.90
C VAL A 345 -1.23 18.06 7.56
N GLY A 346 -1.88 17.27 6.72
CA GLY A 346 -1.37 15.96 6.29
C GLY A 346 0.02 16.04 5.65
N THR A 347 0.28 17.01 4.79
CA THR A 347 1.58 17.15 4.12
C THR A 347 2.64 17.78 5.03
N LEU A 348 2.29 18.77 5.84
CA LEU A 348 3.22 19.44 6.76
C LEU A 348 3.72 18.49 7.83
N PHE A 349 2.83 17.70 8.43
CA PHE A 349 3.16 16.72 9.47
C PHE A 349 3.83 15.45 8.92
N VAL A 350 4.08 15.37 7.61
CA VAL A 350 5.05 14.44 6.99
C VAL A 350 6.38 15.14 6.77
N ALA A 351 6.38 16.36 6.19
CA ALA A 351 7.60 17.04 5.78
C ALA A 351 8.56 17.28 6.96
N VAL A 352 8.05 17.76 8.10
CA VAL A 352 8.86 18.07 9.29
C VAL A 352 9.50 16.81 9.90
N PRO A 353 8.77 15.73 10.21
CA PRO A 353 9.38 14.52 10.76
C PRO A 353 10.39 13.88 9.81
N MET A 354 10.10 13.84 8.50
CA MET A 354 11.03 13.29 7.51
C MET A 354 12.31 14.14 7.44
N ALA A 355 12.19 15.46 7.51
CA ALA A 355 13.36 16.34 7.57
C ALA A 355 14.20 16.06 8.83
N VAL A 356 13.59 15.93 10.00
CA VAL A 356 14.30 15.61 11.25
C VAL A 356 15.03 14.27 11.15
N MET A 357 14.35 13.23 10.63
CA MET A 357 14.94 11.90 10.46
C MET A 357 16.07 11.88 9.40
N GLY A 358 16.14 12.85 8.50
CA GLY A 358 17.18 12.99 7.48
C GLY A 358 18.50 13.59 7.97
N PHE A 359 18.61 13.92 9.27
CA PHE A 359 19.81 14.50 9.90
C PHE A 359 20.17 13.78 11.20
N THR A 360 19.95 12.48 11.27
CA THR A 360 20.27 11.69 12.45
C THR A 360 21.72 11.23 12.44
N THR A 361 22.23 10.86 13.62
CA THR A 361 23.59 10.37 13.82
C THR A 361 23.56 9.06 14.61
N PRO A 362 24.64 8.27 14.66
CA PRO A 362 24.69 7.06 15.50
C PRO A 362 24.42 7.33 17.00
N SER A 363 24.69 8.55 17.47
CA SER A 363 24.40 8.99 18.85
C SER A 363 22.99 9.52 19.05
N THR A 364 22.18 9.60 17.98
CA THR A 364 20.80 10.08 18.04
C THR A 364 19.95 9.05 18.79
N SER A 365 19.18 9.51 19.79
CA SER A 365 18.26 8.62 20.50
C SER A 365 17.15 8.10 19.60
N ILE A 366 16.85 6.82 19.67
CA ILE A 366 15.73 6.18 18.96
C ILE A 366 14.38 6.84 19.27
N ILE A 367 14.25 7.54 20.41
CA ILE A 367 13.05 8.29 20.80
C ILE A 367 12.69 9.32 19.71
N ILE A 368 13.67 9.89 19.02
CA ILE A 368 13.42 10.83 17.92
C ILE A 368 12.64 10.15 16.79
N TYR A 369 12.96 8.90 16.48
CA TYR A 369 12.19 8.11 15.49
C TYR A 369 10.77 7.83 15.99
N PHE A 370 10.59 7.45 17.27
CA PHE A 370 9.26 7.26 17.85
C PHE A 370 8.40 8.52 17.77
N VAL A 371 8.97 9.68 18.13
CA VAL A 371 8.27 10.97 18.09
C VAL A 371 7.98 11.39 16.64
N ALA A 372 8.94 11.27 15.74
CA ALA A 372 8.77 11.58 14.32
C ALA A 372 7.66 10.74 13.70
N LEU A 373 7.63 9.43 13.97
CA LEU A 373 6.59 8.53 13.47
C LEU A 373 5.24 8.79 14.13
N ALA A 374 5.18 9.16 15.42
CA ALA A 374 3.95 9.62 16.06
C ALA A 374 3.34 10.81 15.31
N ILE A 375 4.15 11.81 14.98
CA ILE A 375 3.73 13.00 14.23
C ILE A 375 3.19 12.61 12.84
N THR A 376 3.78 11.63 12.16
CA THR A 376 3.21 11.12 10.89
C THR A 376 1.85 10.46 11.07
N GLY A 377 1.51 9.98 12.27
CA GLY A 377 0.16 9.48 12.59
C GLY A 377 -0.91 10.58 12.52
N ILE A 378 -0.55 11.81 12.90
CA ILE A 378 -1.41 12.97 12.72
C ILE A 378 -1.62 13.22 11.23
N ALA A 379 -0.55 13.23 10.44
CA ALA A 379 -0.61 13.39 8.99
C ALA A 379 -1.53 12.37 8.32
N GLU A 380 -1.38 11.09 8.65
CA GLU A 380 -2.19 10.00 8.13
C GLU A 380 -3.67 10.19 8.44
N SER A 381 -3.98 10.59 9.69
CA SER A 381 -5.35 10.81 10.15
C SER A 381 -6.06 11.90 9.37
N TYR A 382 -5.43 13.05 9.15
CA TYR A 382 -6.01 14.14 8.37
C TYR A 382 -6.07 13.81 6.87
N ARG A 383 -5.08 13.11 6.34
CA ARG A 383 -5.04 12.68 4.94
C ARG A 383 -6.17 11.69 4.61
N SER A 384 -6.38 10.67 5.45
CA SER A 384 -7.38 9.63 5.21
C SER A 384 -8.81 10.17 5.12
N VAL A 385 -9.13 11.20 5.90
CA VAL A 385 -10.46 11.84 5.93
C VAL A 385 -10.61 12.99 4.93
N SER A 386 -9.56 13.35 4.19
CA SER A 386 -9.61 14.49 3.25
C SER A 386 -9.43 14.06 1.80
N ILE A 387 -8.36 13.36 1.43
CA ILE A 387 -8.00 13.10 0.02
C ILE A 387 -9.02 12.18 -0.64
N THR A 388 -9.21 10.97 -0.12
CA THR A 388 -10.12 9.98 -0.71
C THR A 388 -11.57 10.46 -0.74
N PRO A 389 -12.15 10.98 0.37
CA PRO A 389 -13.51 11.52 0.33
C PRO A 389 -13.67 12.71 -0.63
N SER A 390 -12.66 13.60 -0.71
CA SER A 390 -12.70 14.71 -1.67
C SER A 390 -12.64 14.22 -3.12
N ALA A 391 -11.84 13.20 -3.43
CA ALA A 391 -11.81 12.58 -4.75
C ALA A 391 -13.16 11.94 -5.10
N GLN A 392 -13.74 11.17 -4.17
CA GLN A 392 -15.07 10.55 -4.33
C GLN A 392 -16.17 11.61 -4.58
N ALA A 393 -16.12 12.73 -3.87
CA ALA A 393 -17.11 13.81 -4.02
C ALA A 393 -17.07 14.50 -5.40
N THR A 394 -16.05 14.25 -6.21
CA THR A 394 -15.95 14.79 -7.59
C THR A 394 -16.51 13.81 -8.63
N LEU A 395 -16.86 12.59 -8.23
CA LEU A 395 -17.30 11.52 -9.12
C LEU A 395 -18.81 11.42 -9.18
N GLN A 396 -19.33 10.95 -10.30
CA GLN A 396 -20.73 10.54 -10.41
C GLN A 396 -20.95 9.24 -9.62
N PRO A 397 -22.16 9.00 -9.10
CA PRO A 397 -22.47 7.77 -8.36
C PRO A 397 -22.12 6.48 -9.10
N ALA A 398 -22.31 6.45 -10.42
CA ALA A 398 -21.98 5.31 -11.28
C ALA A 398 -20.46 5.03 -11.35
N ASP A 399 -19.62 6.05 -11.23
CA ASP A 399 -18.16 5.95 -11.33
C ASP A 399 -17.47 5.82 -9.95
N MET A 400 -18.22 5.92 -8.84
CA MET A 400 -17.65 5.98 -7.50
C MET A 400 -16.84 4.74 -7.13
N GLY A 401 -17.32 3.53 -7.47
CA GLY A 401 -16.62 2.28 -7.19
C GLY A 401 -15.28 2.19 -7.91
N VAL A 402 -15.29 2.45 -9.22
CA VAL A 402 -14.09 2.38 -10.07
C VAL A 402 -13.12 3.50 -9.71
N GLY A 403 -13.62 4.71 -9.48
CA GLY A 403 -12.79 5.84 -9.07
C GLY A 403 -12.14 5.63 -7.70
N THR A 404 -12.83 5.03 -6.73
CA THR A 404 -12.23 4.67 -5.43
C THR A 404 -11.13 3.63 -5.60
N SER A 405 -11.35 2.63 -6.45
CA SER A 405 -10.33 1.62 -6.77
C SER A 405 -9.10 2.25 -7.41
N LEU A 406 -9.29 3.24 -8.28
CA LEU A 406 -8.19 3.99 -8.90
C LEU A 406 -7.39 4.81 -7.87
N VAL A 407 -8.05 5.43 -6.86
CA VAL A 407 -7.35 6.08 -5.74
C VAL A 407 -6.46 5.07 -5.01
N ASN A 408 -6.98 3.89 -4.68
CA ASN A 408 -6.21 2.85 -3.99
C ASN A 408 -5.06 2.32 -4.84
N PHE A 409 -5.28 2.13 -6.14
CA PHE A 409 -4.23 1.76 -7.08
C PHE A 409 -3.09 2.80 -7.12
N VAL A 410 -3.44 4.09 -7.24
CA VAL A 410 -2.47 5.19 -7.25
C VAL A 410 -1.68 5.25 -5.94
N ASN A 411 -2.33 5.01 -4.79
CA ASN A 411 -1.66 4.94 -3.49
C ASN A 411 -0.66 3.77 -3.41
N SER A 412 -1.06 2.58 -3.89
CA SER A 412 -0.18 1.40 -3.95
C SER A 412 1.01 1.64 -4.89
N LEU A 413 0.73 2.23 -6.06
CA LEU A 413 1.75 2.59 -7.03
C LEU A 413 2.74 3.61 -6.48
N ALA A 414 2.25 4.61 -5.73
CA ALA A 414 3.09 5.61 -5.05
C ALA A 414 4.09 4.96 -4.10
N ASN A 415 3.61 4.02 -3.26
CA ASN A 415 4.48 3.31 -2.32
C ASN A 415 5.53 2.46 -3.06
N THR A 416 5.16 1.83 -4.17
CA THR A 416 6.06 0.97 -4.96
C THR A 416 7.12 1.80 -5.72
N ILE A 417 6.72 2.90 -6.35
CA ILE A 417 7.66 3.82 -7.01
C ILE A 417 8.57 4.48 -5.97
N ALA A 418 8.03 4.86 -4.80
CA ALA A 418 8.81 5.37 -3.70
C ALA A 418 9.87 4.38 -3.24
N ALA A 419 9.54 3.08 -3.13
CA ALA A 419 10.51 2.05 -2.77
C ALA A 419 11.68 1.99 -3.78
N ALA A 420 11.41 2.14 -5.09
CA ALA A 420 12.44 2.16 -6.12
C ALA A 420 13.30 3.43 -6.05
N VAL A 421 12.67 4.61 -5.91
CA VAL A 421 13.36 5.91 -5.85
C VAL A 421 14.22 6.01 -4.58
N PHE A 422 13.66 5.65 -3.43
CA PHE A 422 14.40 5.63 -2.16
C PHE A 422 15.48 4.54 -2.16
N GLY A 423 15.20 3.39 -2.82
CA GLY A 423 16.17 2.35 -3.04
C GLY A 423 17.37 2.83 -3.85
N ALA A 424 17.14 3.57 -4.91
CA ALA A 424 18.22 4.17 -5.71
C ALA A 424 19.06 5.15 -4.88
N ALA A 425 18.42 6.01 -4.08
CA ALA A 425 19.11 6.96 -3.21
C ALA A 425 19.94 6.25 -2.12
N TYR A 426 19.37 5.21 -1.49
CA TYR A 426 20.05 4.38 -0.50
C TYR A 426 21.23 3.63 -1.10
N ASN A 427 21.04 2.95 -2.24
CA ASN A 427 22.06 2.16 -2.89
C ASN A 427 23.24 3.01 -3.39
N LEU A 428 22.99 4.25 -3.86
CA LEU A 428 24.07 5.19 -4.21
C LEU A 428 25.00 5.48 -3.03
N SER A 429 24.43 5.61 -1.83
CA SER A 429 25.21 5.89 -0.61
C SER A 429 25.93 4.64 -0.07
N THR A 430 25.35 3.45 -0.26
CA THR A 430 25.89 2.19 0.27
C THR A 430 26.68 1.38 -0.75
N ALA A 431 26.87 1.88 -1.97
CA ALA A 431 27.51 1.16 -3.08
C ALA A 431 28.95 0.69 -2.76
N ALA A 432 29.71 1.47 -1.98
CA ALA A 432 31.08 1.15 -1.64
C ALA A 432 31.19 0.01 -0.61
N ASP A 433 30.32 0.02 0.40
CA ASP A 433 30.23 -1.04 1.42
C ASP A 433 28.84 -1.02 2.08
N PRO A 434 27.96 -1.99 1.74
CA PRO A 434 26.60 -2.05 2.26
C PRO A 434 26.51 -2.48 3.74
N THR A 435 27.65 -2.81 4.37
CA THR A 435 27.74 -3.20 5.79
C THR A 435 28.28 -2.10 6.68
N ASN A 436 28.89 -1.09 6.11
CA ASN A 436 29.51 0.03 6.83
C ASN A 436 28.44 1.00 7.37
N VAL A 437 28.47 1.25 8.68
CA VAL A 437 27.49 2.06 9.39
C VAL A 437 27.41 3.49 8.84
N VAL A 438 28.54 4.10 8.45
CA VAL A 438 28.57 5.47 7.90
C VAL A 438 27.84 5.54 6.57
N TYR A 439 28.08 4.57 5.67
CA TYR A 439 27.39 4.52 4.38
C TYR A 439 25.92 4.21 4.53
N ILE A 440 25.55 3.31 5.47
CA ILE A 440 24.15 3.01 5.79
C ILE A 440 23.45 4.26 6.33
N GLN A 441 24.09 4.99 7.25
CA GLN A 441 23.55 6.25 7.77
C GLN A 441 23.30 7.26 6.66
N ASN A 442 24.31 7.52 5.81
CA ASN A 442 24.16 8.44 4.68
C ASN A 442 23.03 8.02 3.74
N GLY A 443 22.85 6.72 3.54
CA GLY A 443 21.77 6.15 2.74
C GLY A 443 20.40 6.41 3.36
N VAL A 444 20.24 6.12 4.64
CA VAL A 444 19.00 6.36 5.41
C VAL A 444 18.66 7.85 5.44
N ASP A 445 19.63 8.70 5.72
CA ASP A 445 19.47 10.16 5.74
C ASP A 445 19.04 10.70 4.37
N SER A 446 19.65 10.20 3.28
CA SER A 446 19.29 10.58 1.91
C SER A 446 17.84 10.23 1.57
N VAL A 447 17.37 9.07 2.01
CA VAL A 447 15.96 8.65 1.84
C VAL A 447 15.01 9.60 2.57
N PHE A 448 15.28 9.92 3.83
CA PHE A 448 14.40 10.80 4.60
C PHE A 448 14.43 12.25 4.11
N ARG A 449 15.59 12.77 3.69
CA ARG A 449 15.69 14.09 3.05
C ARG A 449 14.85 14.14 1.76
N LEU A 450 14.95 13.11 0.92
CA LEU A 450 14.18 13.01 -0.30
C LEU A 450 12.67 12.91 -0.01
N ALA A 451 12.28 12.12 1.00
CA ALA A 451 10.89 12.04 1.44
C ALA A 451 10.35 13.39 1.95
N ALA A 452 11.18 14.16 2.66
CA ALA A 452 10.84 15.51 3.10
C ALA A 452 10.64 16.46 1.91
N ILE A 453 11.54 16.43 0.92
CA ILE A 453 11.40 17.24 -0.31
C ILE A 453 10.09 16.92 -1.04
N VAL A 454 9.78 15.64 -1.23
CA VAL A 454 8.55 15.21 -1.88
C VAL A 454 7.31 15.68 -1.10
N ALA A 455 7.34 15.62 0.24
CA ALA A 455 6.26 16.11 1.08
C ALA A 455 6.08 17.63 0.97
N VAL A 456 7.16 18.40 0.87
CA VAL A 456 7.12 19.87 0.62
C VAL A 456 6.52 20.17 -0.75
N ILE A 457 6.87 19.41 -1.80
CA ILE A 457 6.23 19.53 -3.12
C ILE A 457 4.71 19.28 -3.00
N GLY A 458 4.31 18.25 -2.25
CA GLY A 458 2.91 17.97 -1.95
C GLY A 458 2.21 19.15 -1.24
N LEU A 459 2.86 19.77 -0.26
CA LEU A 459 2.36 20.95 0.45
C LEU A 459 2.13 22.14 -0.51
N VAL A 460 3.10 22.42 -1.37
CA VAL A 460 3.02 23.47 -2.39
C VAL A 460 1.85 23.20 -3.34
N LEU A 461 1.69 21.97 -3.83
CA LEU A 461 0.57 21.61 -4.70
C LEU A 461 -0.79 21.75 -3.99
N VAL A 462 -0.89 21.38 -2.72
CA VAL A 462 -2.14 21.58 -1.96
C VAL A 462 -2.49 23.04 -1.85
N ILE A 463 -1.53 23.91 -1.53
CA ILE A 463 -1.76 25.34 -1.33
C ILE A 463 -2.08 26.05 -2.65
N PHE A 464 -1.32 25.78 -3.71
CA PHE A 464 -1.39 26.56 -4.95
C PHE A 464 -2.32 25.95 -6.02
N VAL A 465 -2.60 24.63 -5.96
CA VAL A 465 -3.42 23.95 -6.98
C VAL A 465 -4.74 23.43 -6.40
N VAL A 466 -4.72 22.72 -5.24
CA VAL A 466 -5.94 22.13 -4.67
C VAL A 466 -6.82 23.22 -4.06
N ARG A 467 -6.24 24.08 -3.22
CA ARG A 467 -6.98 25.15 -2.53
C ARG A 467 -7.80 26.01 -3.48
N PRO A 468 -7.24 26.60 -4.58
CA PRO A 468 -8.02 27.40 -5.51
C PRO A 468 -9.19 26.62 -6.13
N LYS A 469 -8.95 25.37 -6.58
CA LYS A 469 -9.99 24.52 -7.20
C LYS A 469 -11.11 24.13 -6.24
N MET A 470 -10.81 23.97 -4.95
CA MET A 470 -11.83 23.64 -3.94
C MET A 470 -12.57 24.88 -3.41
N THR A 471 -12.00 26.08 -3.56
CA THR A 471 -12.63 27.35 -3.12
C THR A 471 -13.43 28.01 -4.25
N ALA A 472 -13.01 27.88 -5.50
CA ALA A 472 -13.70 28.46 -6.67
C ALA A 472 -15.13 27.91 -6.87
N LYS A 473 -15.40 26.66 -6.50
CA LYS A 473 -16.71 26.00 -6.64
C LYS A 473 -17.81 26.53 -5.68
N LYS A 474 -17.51 27.56 -4.87
CA LYS A 474 -18.47 28.23 -3.98
C LYS A 474 -18.97 29.59 -4.51
N ALA A 475 -18.48 30.02 -5.67
CA ALA A 475 -18.85 31.32 -6.27
C ALA A 475 -19.89 31.16 -7.39
N GLU A 476 -20.29 29.94 -7.75
CA GLU A 476 -21.43 29.62 -8.61
C GLU A 476 -22.56 28.98 -7.79
#